data_32cef95a1430b87fe0db76084509297d
#
_entry.id   32cef95a1430b87fe0db76084509297d
#
_cell.length_a   1.000
_cell.length_b   1.000
_cell.length_c   1.000
_cell.angle_alpha   90.00
_cell.angle_beta   90.00
_cell.angle_gamma   90.00
#
_symmetry.space_group_name_H-M   'P 1'
#
loop_
_entity.id
_entity.type
_entity.pdbx_description
1 polymer ?
#
loop_
_entity_poly.entity_id
_entity_poly.type
_entity_poly.pdbx_seq_one_letter_code
_entity_poly.pdbx_strand_id
1 'polypeptide(L)'
;MASKDRQAGVVTLTVKAAESNGACASEVSVLSSRLEIRPFFAACRRESRVCLWACALAACTAVLQLGAAQAPPAPISPTSRYVVVLDAAHGGDDPGGHLNGQTGQGLAEEAFTLAMSVRLRSLLAARGIQVITTRESDATVDLVRRAEVANHAKAQVCLSLHGSKSGSGVHLFVSNLPPVQAVRLAPWKTAQAGWVTRSLALAGTLNSALLQAGMTVTLGRTALPGVDSMTCPAVAVEIAPEHGPGKKLTAELDDPGYQARMAEALAAALVEWRTEAQQP
;
A
#
# COMPACT_ATOMS: atom_id res chain seq x y z
N MET A 1 -18.74 -27.22 26.29
CA MET A 1 -18.27 -28.08 25.19
C MET A 1 -19.32 -28.04 24.10
N ALA A 2 -19.09 -27.28 23.05
CA ALA A 2 -19.95 -27.22 21.87
C ALA A 2 -19.05 -27.29 20.64
N SER A 3 -19.15 -28.42 19.96
CA SER A 3 -18.49 -28.70 18.68
C SER A 3 -19.13 -27.86 17.60
N LYS A 4 -18.32 -27.15 16.82
CA LYS A 4 -18.76 -26.33 15.68
C LYS A 4 -18.39 -27.07 14.40
N ASP A 5 -19.30 -27.92 13.93
CA ASP A 5 -19.21 -28.54 12.61
C ASP A 5 -19.41 -27.46 11.53
N ARG A 6 -18.41 -27.30 10.66
CA ARG A 6 -18.55 -26.54 9.42
C ARG A 6 -19.15 -27.45 8.35
N GLN A 7 -20.44 -27.32 8.10
CA GLN A 7 -21.06 -27.89 6.90
C GLN A 7 -20.73 -27.00 5.70
N ALA A 8 -20.15 -27.63 4.67
CA ALA A 8 -20.00 -27.03 3.35
C ALA A 8 -21.38 -26.65 2.81
N GLY A 9 -21.56 -25.38 2.41
CA GLY A 9 -22.84 -24.86 1.95
C GLY A 9 -23.24 -25.48 0.63
N VAL A 10 -24.32 -26.23 0.65
CA VAL A 10 -25.06 -26.68 -0.54
C VAL A 10 -26.13 -25.62 -0.82
N VAL A 11 -26.05 -24.94 -1.98
CA VAL A 11 -27.12 -24.02 -2.43
C VAL A 11 -28.06 -24.79 -3.30
N THR A 12 -29.27 -25.01 -2.83
CA THR A 12 -30.35 -25.65 -3.61
C THR A 12 -31.25 -24.56 -4.19
N LEU A 13 -31.31 -24.47 -5.50
CA LEU A 13 -32.27 -23.61 -6.22
C LEU A 13 -33.44 -24.42 -6.66
N THR A 14 -34.62 -24.15 -6.07
CA THR A 14 -35.87 -24.77 -6.47
C THR A 14 -36.61 -23.81 -7.42
N VAL A 15 -36.78 -24.19 -8.67
CA VAL A 15 -37.62 -23.46 -9.63
C VAL A 15 -38.99 -24.06 -9.63
N LYS A 16 -39.99 -23.33 -9.12
CA LYS A 16 -41.41 -23.70 -9.22
C LYS A 16 -42.00 -23.05 -10.48
N ALA A 17 -42.36 -23.85 -11.44
CA ALA A 17 -43.22 -23.40 -12.50
C ALA A 17 -44.68 -23.54 -12.07
N ALA A 18 -45.39 -22.43 -11.98
CA ALA A 18 -46.82 -22.40 -11.63
C ALA A 18 -47.61 -22.50 -12.95
N GLU A 19 -48.17 -23.68 -13.18
CA GLU A 19 -49.28 -23.83 -14.13
C GLU A 19 -50.28 -24.83 -13.58
N SER A 20 -51.53 -24.49 -13.76
CA SER A 20 -52.68 -25.22 -13.32
C SER A 20 -52.73 -26.66 -13.84
N ASN A 21 -52.86 -27.62 -12.93
CA ASN A 21 -53.12 -29.04 -13.20
C ASN A 21 -51.92 -29.89 -13.68
N GLY A 22 -51.04 -30.23 -12.78
CA GLY A 22 -50.02 -31.27 -12.96
C GLY A 22 -48.61 -30.78 -12.68
N ALA A 23 -48.20 -30.78 -11.42
CA ALA A 23 -46.88 -30.30 -11.04
C ALA A 23 -45.76 -31.24 -11.47
N CYS A 24 -44.90 -30.80 -12.38
CA CYS A 24 -43.55 -31.36 -12.58
C CYS A 24 -42.54 -30.46 -11.82
N ALA A 25 -41.95 -30.96 -10.76
CA ALA A 25 -40.87 -30.29 -10.06
C ALA A 25 -39.54 -30.95 -10.47
N SER A 26 -38.56 -30.15 -10.90
CA SER A 26 -37.20 -30.59 -11.08
C SER A 26 -36.28 -29.92 -10.07
N GLU A 27 -35.53 -30.72 -9.35
CA GLU A 27 -34.53 -30.27 -8.39
C GLU A 27 -33.16 -30.34 -8.98
N VAL A 28 -32.44 -29.23 -8.98
CA VAL A 28 -31.06 -29.15 -9.46
C VAL A 28 -30.15 -28.86 -8.26
N SER A 29 -29.31 -29.81 -7.92
CA SER A 29 -28.33 -29.64 -6.86
C SER A 29 -26.96 -29.39 -7.46
N VAL A 30 -26.30 -28.30 -7.06
CA VAL A 30 -24.94 -27.96 -7.49
C VAL A 30 -23.99 -28.24 -6.35
N LEU A 31 -23.14 -29.27 -6.48
CA LEU A 31 -21.99 -29.48 -5.62
C LEU A 31 -20.73 -28.86 -6.29
N SER A 32 -19.87 -28.29 -5.51
CA SER A 32 -18.76 -27.35 -5.87
C SER A 32 -17.69 -27.89 -6.84
N SER A 33 -17.88 -29.03 -7.50
CA SER A 33 -16.93 -29.54 -8.50
C SER A 33 -17.48 -30.42 -9.62
N ARG A 34 -18.78 -30.74 -9.63
CA ARG A 34 -19.41 -31.45 -10.78
C ARG A 34 -20.92 -31.19 -10.83
N LEU A 35 -21.40 -30.91 -12.03
CA LEU A 35 -22.82 -30.80 -12.31
C LEU A 35 -23.36 -32.23 -12.53
N GLU A 36 -24.08 -32.81 -11.58
CA GLU A 36 -24.81 -34.03 -11.76
C GLU A 36 -26.30 -33.73 -11.94
N ILE A 37 -26.80 -33.98 -13.14
CA ILE A 37 -28.23 -33.88 -13.43
C ILE A 37 -28.81 -35.28 -13.29
N ARG A 38 -29.59 -35.53 -12.24
CA ARG A 38 -30.36 -36.77 -12.07
C ARG A 38 -31.79 -36.55 -12.58
N PRO A 39 -32.21 -37.19 -13.66
CA PRO A 39 -33.60 -37.15 -14.07
C PRO A 39 -34.41 -38.14 -13.20
N PHE A 40 -35.38 -37.61 -12.45
CA PHE A 40 -36.35 -38.44 -11.73
C PHE A 40 -37.54 -38.70 -12.68
N PHE A 41 -37.59 -39.87 -13.29
CA PHE A 41 -38.75 -40.30 -14.05
C PHE A 41 -39.83 -40.77 -13.10
N ALA A 42 -40.79 -39.89 -12.78
CA ALA A 42 -42.08 -40.31 -12.27
C ALA A 42 -43.00 -40.54 -13.48
N ALA A 43 -43.56 -41.73 -13.54
CA ALA A 43 -44.36 -42.23 -14.65
C ALA A 43 -45.54 -41.27 -14.98
N CYS A 44 -45.44 -40.60 -16.11
CA CYS A 44 -46.57 -39.93 -16.70
C CYS A 44 -47.18 -40.85 -17.78
N ARG A 45 -48.30 -41.46 -17.45
CA ARG A 45 -49.07 -42.25 -18.40
C ARG A 45 -49.95 -41.27 -19.19
N ARG A 46 -49.76 -41.31 -20.51
CA ARG A 46 -50.70 -40.96 -21.57
C ARG A 46 -50.91 -39.48 -21.90
N GLU A 47 -50.63 -39.24 -23.18
CA GLU A 47 -51.10 -38.16 -24.07
C GLU A 47 -50.36 -36.82 -24.02
N SER A 48 -49.38 -36.65 -24.92
CA SER A 48 -49.54 -35.92 -26.14
C SER A 48 -48.17 -35.62 -26.78
N ARG A 49 -48.07 -35.68 -28.10
CA ARG A 49 -46.93 -35.35 -28.93
C ARG A 49 -46.39 -33.93 -28.73
N VAL A 50 -47.17 -33.08 -28.04
CA VAL A 50 -46.80 -31.68 -27.73
C VAL A 50 -45.71 -31.61 -26.64
N CYS A 51 -45.69 -32.51 -25.66
CA CYS A 51 -44.65 -32.51 -24.60
C CYS A 51 -43.26 -32.89 -25.14
N LEU A 52 -43.19 -33.76 -26.16
CA LEU A 52 -41.92 -34.16 -26.77
C LEU A 52 -41.23 -33.00 -27.54
N TRP A 53 -42.04 -32.16 -28.19
CA TRP A 53 -41.53 -30.97 -28.89
C TRP A 53 -41.07 -29.86 -27.95
N ALA A 54 -41.75 -29.67 -26.81
CA ALA A 54 -41.34 -28.69 -25.79
C ALA A 54 -40.04 -29.07 -25.11
N CYS A 55 -39.80 -30.36 -24.84
CA CYS A 55 -38.55 -30.84 -24.26
C CYS A 55 -37.39 -30.76 -25.28
N ALA A 56 -37.63 -30.99 -26.56
CA ALA A 56 -36.63 -30.88 -27.62
C ALA A 56 -36.20 -29.41 -27.85
N LEU A 57 -37.14 -28.46 -27.80
CA LEU A 57 -36.85 -27.03 -27.90
C LEU A 57 -36.10 -26.49 -26.66
N ALA A 58 -36.43 -26.92 -25.46
CA ALA A 58 -35.73 -26.55 -24.24
C ALA A 58 -34.29 -27.11 -24.23
N ALA A 59 -34.06 -28.32 -24.73
CA ALA A 59 -32.73 -28.90 -24.85
C ALA A 59 -31.86 -28.20 -25.90
N CYS A 60 -32.44 -27.75 -27.01
CA CYS A 60 -31.72 -26.98 -28.05
C CYS A 60 -31.31 -25.59 -27.55
N THR A 61 -32.14 -24.91 -26.78
CA THR A 61 -31.78 -23.58 -26.23
C THR A 61 -30.69 -23.66 -25.14
N ALA A 62 -30.65 -24.75 -24.37
CA ALA A 62 -29.61 -24.97 -23.34
C ALA A 62 -28.22 -25.25 -24.00
N VAL A 63 -28.19 -25.92 -25.17
CA VAL A 63 -26.93 -26.20 -25.88
C VAL A 63 -26.40 -24.96 -26.61
N LEU A 64 -27.27 -24.04 -27.03
CA LEU A 64 -26.83 -22.77 -27.64
C LEU A 64 -26.24 -21.77 -26.62
N GLN A 65 -26.52 -21.91 -25.31
CA GLN A 65 -25.93 -21.05 -24.28
C GLN A 65 -24.58 -21.56 -23.75
N LEU A 66 -24.20 -22.81 -24.01
CA LEU A 66 -22.87 -23.30 -23.63
C LEU A 66 -21.74 -22.86 -24.58
N GLY A 67 -22.07 -22.17 -25.66
CA GLY A 67 -21.12 -21.64 -26.64
C GLY A 67 -20.71 -20.18 -26.43
N ALA A 68 -21.09 -19.54 -25.32
CA ALA A 68 -20.49 -18.27 -24.92
C ALA A 68 -19.03 -18.55 -24.58
N ALA A 69 -18.14 -18.44 -25.56
CA ALA A 69 -16.71 -18.46 -25.38
C ALA A 69 -16.42 -17.48 -24.23
N GLN A 70 -15.96 -17.99 -23.09
CA GLN A 70 -15.41 -17.14 -22.05
C GLN A 70 -14.32 -16.33 -22.73
N ALA A 71 -14.55 -15.01 -22.86
CA ALA A 71 -13.51 -14.12 -23.30
C ALA A 71 -12.26 -14.44 -22.47
N PRO A 72 -11.09 -14.62 -23.09
CA PRO A 72 -9.88 -14.84 -22.33
C PRO A 72 -9.82 -13.74 -21.27
N PRO A 73 -9.44 -14.06 -20.00
CA PRO A 73 -9.33 -13.05 -18.97
C PRO A 73 -8.51 -11.91 -19.55
N ALA A 74 -9.06 -10.69 -19.49
CA ALA A 74 -8.35 -9.53 -19.98
C ALA A 74 -6.93 -9.60 -19.42
N PRO A 75 -5.88 -9.36 -20.23
CA PRO A 75 -4.52 -9.37 -19.74
C PRO A 75 -4.50 -8.46 -18.51
N ILE A 76 -4.10 -9.03 -17.37
CA ILE A 76 -3.94 -8.26 -16.13
C ILE A 76 -2.91 -7.21 -16.51
N SER A 77 -3.38 -5.99 -16.79
CA SER A 77 -2.47 -4.87 -16.98
C SER A 77 -1.53 -4.90 -15.78
N PRO A 78 -0.20 -4.88 -15.98
CA PRO A 78 0.70 -4.84 -14.84
C PRO A 78 0.29 -3.62 -14.04
N THR A 79 -0.38 -3.87 -12.91
CA THR A 79 -0.75 -2.81 -11.97
C THR A 79 0.55 -2.10 -11.70
N SER A 80 0.66 -0.86 -12.15
CA SER A 80 1.85 -0.03 -11.97
C SER A 80 2.22 -0.14 -10.50
N ARG A 81 3.34 -0.82 -10.23
CA ARG A 81 3.77 -1.08 -8.86
C ARG A 81 3.95 0.28 -8.18
N TYR A 82 3.30 0.45 -7.05
CA TYR A 82 3.48 1.65 -6.25
C TYR A 82 4.85 1.60 -5.58
N VAL A 83 5.74 2.52 -5.96
CA VAL A 83 7.14 2.55 -5.53
C VAL A 83 7.35 3.69 -4.55
N VAL A 84 7.88 3.37 -3.38
CA VAL A 84 8.38 4.32 -2.38
C VAL A 84 9.90 4.22 -2.37
N VAL A 85 10.58 5.36 -2.42
CA VAL A 85 12.02 5.43 -2.19
C VAL A 85 12.27 5.90 -0.76
N LEU A 86 13.09 5.15 -0.05
CA LEU A 86 13.63 5.51 1.26
C LEU A 86 15.09 5.88 1.09
N ASP A 87 15.41 7.11 1.39
CA ASP A 87 16.76 7.62 1.42
C ASP A 87 17.25 7.61 2.88
N ALA A 88 18.09 6.64 3.21
CA ALA A 88 18.79 6.61 4.49
C ALA A 88 19.96 7.58 4.42
N ALA A 89 19.83 8.75 5.02
CA ALA A 89 20.84 9.79 4.98
C ALA A 89 22.19 9.32 5.54
N HIS A 90 23.26 9.96 5.10
CA HIS A 90 24.64 9.65 5.51
C HIS A 90 25.10 8.26 5.09
N GLY A 91 26.21 7.75 5.65
CA GLY A 91 26.78 6.41 5.42
C GLY A 91 28.21 6.43 4.89
N GLY A 92 28.96 5.39 5.24
CA GLY A 92 30.37 5.24 4.88
C GLY A 92 31.27 6.31 5.50
N ASP A 93 31.89 7.15 4.68
CA ASP A 93 32.78 8.22 5.16
C ASP A 93 32.04 9.39 5.82
N ASP A 94 30.71 9.43 5.73
CA ASP A 94 29.86 10.45 6.34
C ASP A 94 28.99 9.81 7.44
N PRO A 95 29.43 9.83 8.71
CA PRO A 95 28.67 9.27 9.83
C PRO A 95 27.42 10.10 10.19
N GLY A 96 27.28 11.32 9.65
CA GLY A 96 26.26 12.26 10.05
C GLY A 96 26.47 12.80 11.46
N GLY A 97 25.38 13.17 12.13
CA GLY A 97 25.42 13.65 13.50
C GLY A 97 25.69 12.54 14.52
N HIS A 98 26.26 12.93 15.67
CA HIS A 98 26.28 12.06 16.85
C HIS A 98 24.97 12.24 17.62
N LEU A 99 24.16 11.21 17.63
CA LEU A 99 22.87 11.18 18.33
C LEU A 99 23.08 10.64 19.75
N ASN A 100 22.23 11.04 20.69
CA ASN A 100 22.23 10.49 22.02
C ASN A 100 21.45 9.16 22.06
N GLY A 101 21.90 8.20 22.84
CA GLY A 101 21.21 6.95 23.10
C GLY A 101 21.02 6.72 24.59
N GLN A 102 20.12 5.81 24.96
CA GLN A 102 19.79 5.46 26.36
C GLN A 102 21.01 4.99 27.16
N THR A 103 21.97 4.39 26.50
CA THR A 103 23.18 3.84 27.13
C THR A 103 24.27 4.87 27.37
N GLY A 104 24.06 6.14 26.97
CA GLY A 104 25.10 7.17 26.98
C GLY A 104 26.22 6.95 25.98
N GLN A 105 26.16 5.88 25.19
CA GLN A 105 27.03 5.69 24.02
C GLN A 105 26.39 6.41 22.84
N GLY A 106 27.19 7.21 22.13
CA GLY A 106 26.71 7.94 20.95
C GLY A 106 26.23 6.97 19.86
N LEU A 107 25.08 7.28 19.30
CA LEU A 107 24.54 6.60 18.11
C LEU A 107 24.90 7.44 16.88
N ALA A 108 25.56 6.85 15.88
CA ALA A 108 25.80 7.54 14.62
C ALA A 108 24.50 7.70 13.84
N GLU A 109 24.27 8.87 13.24
CA GLU A 109 23.06 9.14 12.46
C GLU A 109 22.90 8.15 11.30
N GLU A 110 24.01 7.80 10.62
CA GLU A 110 24.01 6.81 9.54
C GLU A 110 23.45 5.46 9.97
N ALA A 111 23.83 4.97 11.16
CA ALA A 111 23.37 3.69 11.69
C ALA A 111 21.88 3.76 12.02
N PHE A 112 21.43 4.85 12.60
CA PHE A 112 20.03 5.10 12.92
C PHE A 112 19.17 5.15 11.65
N THR A 113 19.56 5.94 10.65
CA THR A 113 18.78 6.11 9.41
C THR A 113 18.70 4.82 8.61
N LEU A 114 19.79 4.03 8.58
CA LEU A 114 19.80 2.71 7.96
C LEU A 114 18.82 1.75 8.68
N ALA A 115 18.88 1.68 10.00
CA ALA A 115 17.98 0.84 10.79
C ALA A 115 16.51 1.22 10.59
N MET A 116 16.20 2.52 10.60
CA MET A 116 14.85 3.03 10.33
C MET A 116 14.37 2.69 8.91
N SER A 117 15.23 2.83 7.90
CA SER A 117 14.89 2.48 6.52
C SER A 117 14.59 0.99 6.35
N VAL A 118 15.35 0.11 6.99
CA VAL A 118 15.13 -1.35 6.98
C VAL A 118 13.78 -1.69 7.64
N ARG A 119 13.50 -1.10 8.80
CA ARG A 119 12.24 -1.30 9.52
C ARG A 119 11.04 -0.84 8.67
N LEU A 120 11.10 0.37 8.14
CA LEU A 120 10.03 0.94 7.33
C LEU A 120 9.84 0.16 6.02
N ARG A 121 10.92 -0.27 5.37
CA ARG A 121 10.86 -1.15 4.19
C ARG A 121 10.10 -2.43 4.48
N SER A 122 10.37 -3.08 5.60
CA SER A 122 9.70 -4.33 5.99
C SER A 122 8.19 -4.13 6.18
N LEU A 123 7.80 -3.06 6.85
CA LEU A 123 6.40 -2.72 7.09
C LEU A 123 5.64 -2.40 5.79
N LEU A 124 6.26 -1.64 4.89
CA LEU A 124 5.68 -1.28 3.61
C LEU A 124 5.58 -2.48 2.65
N ALA A 125 6.61 -3.33 2.62
CA ALA A 125 6.59 -4.55 1.82
C ALA A 125 5.47 -5.50 2.25
N ALA A 126 5.25 -5.66 3.56
CA ALA A 126 4.14 -6.44 4.09
C ALA A 126 2.75 -5.89 3.70
N ARG A 127 2.67 -4.60 3.32
CA ARG A 127 1.47 -3.92 2.83
C ARG A 127 1.38 -3.83 1.29
N GLY A 128 2.25 -4.57 0.59
CA GLY A 128 2.26 -4.63 -0.87
C GLY A 128 2.78 -3.36 -1.56
N ILE A 129 3.61 -2.57 -0.87
CA ILE A 129 4.31 -1.41 -1.42
C ILE A 129 5.72 -1.83 -1.79
N GLN A 130 6.12 -1.56 -3.02
CA GLN A 130 7.50 -1.77 -3.44
C GLN A 130 8.38 -0.67 -2.86
N VAL A 131 9.46 -1.06 -2.18
CA VAL A 131 10.41 -0.11 -1.60
C VAL A 131 11.76 -0.27 -2.27
N ILE A 132 12.36 0.87 -2.62
CA ILE A 132 13.73 0.99 -3.08
C ILE A 132 14.46 1.88 -2.08
N THR A 133 15.65 1.46 -1.67
CA THR A 133 16.49 2.21 -0.73
C THR A 133 17.71 2.79 -1.45
N THR A 134 18.19 3.95 -1.04
CA THR A 134 19.38 4.55 -1.61
C THR A 134 20.65 3.81 -1.21
N ARG A 135 20.63 3.16 -0.05
CA ARG A 135 21.67 2.24 0.44
C ARG A 135 21.08 1.13 1.28
N GLU A 136 21.71 -0.04 1.29
CA GLU A 136 21.31 -1.21 2.08
C GLU A 136 22.35 -1.62 3.12
N SER A 137 23.46 -0.94 3.16
CA SER A 137 24.56 -1.12 4.09
C SER A 137 25.16 0.23 4.47
N ASP A 138 26.15 0.19 5.35
CA ASP A 138 26.98 1.35 5.60
C ASP A 138 27.89 1.60 4.38
N ALA A 139 27.49 2.56 3.55
CA ALA A 139 28.13 2.88 2.29
C ALA A 139 27.99 4.37 1.97
N THR A 140 29.04 4.97 1.44
CA THR A 140 29.05 6.34 0.95
C THR A 140 28.18 6.45 -0.30
N VAL A 141 27.12 7.28 -0.25
CA VAL A 141 26.24 7.60 -1.38
C VAL A 141 26.06 9.10 -1.45
N ASP A 142 26.56 9.70 -2.52
CA ASP A 142 26.43 11.15 -2.70
C ASP A 142 24.99 11.59 -3.03
N LEU A 143 24.72 12.89 -2.88
CA LEU A 143 23.38 13.46 -3.06
C LEU A 143 22.83 13.29 -4.49
N VAL A 144 23.71 13.30 -5.49
CA VAL A 144 23.33 13.11 -6.91
C VAL A 144 22.84 11.69 -7.11
N ARG A 145 23.59 10.72 -6.59
CA ARG A 145 23.23 9.30 -6.69
C ARG A 145 21.94 8.97 -5.96
N ARG A 146 21.69 9.59 -4.82
CA ARG A 146 20.40 9.43 -4.08
C ARG A 146 19.23 9.89 -4.93
N ALA A 147 19.34 11.07 -5.55
CA ALA A 147 18.31 11.58 -6.45
C ALA A 147 18.18 10.72 -7.72
N GLU A 148 19.26 10.23 -8.30
CA GLU A 148 19.21 9.31 -9.44
C GLU A 148 18.44 8.02 -9.13
N VAL A 149 18.69 7.40 -7.96
CA VAL A 149 17.97 6.20 -7.53
C VAL A 149 16.46 6.48 -7.50
N ALA A 150 16.04 7.60 -6.90
CA ALA A 150 14.63 7.98 -6.81
C ALA A 150 14.02 8.23 -8.20
N ASN A 151 14.72 8.94 -9.05
CA ASN A 151 14.23 9.33 -10.38
C ASN A 151 14.17 8.15 -11.34
N HIS A 152 15.16 7.27 -11.35
CA HIS A 152 15.16 6.05 -12.16
C HIS A 152 14.07 5.06 -11.70
N ALA A 153 13.83 5.00 -10.40
CA ALA A 153 12.75 4.18 -9.82
C ALA A 153 11.35 4.68 -10.22
N LYS A 154 11.22 5.89 -10.77
CA LYS A 154 9.93 6.57 -11.01
C LYS A 154 9.05 6.52 -9.76
N ALA A 155 9.63 6.87 -8.63
CA ALA A 155 9.00 6.78 -7.33
C ALA A 155 7.72 7.65 -7.26
N GLN A 156 6.70 7.13 -6.59
CA GLN A 156 5.48 7.88 -6.28
C GLN A 156 5.62 8.66 -4.98
N VAL A 157 6.57 8.28 -4.13
CA VAL A 157 6.93 8.97 -2.88
C VAL A 157 8.41 8.78 -2.61
N CYS A 158 9.04 9.82 -2.09
CA CYS A 158 10.41 9.81 -1.61
C CYS A 158 10.46 10.31 -0.16
N LEU A 159 11.03 9.53 0.75
CA LEU A 159 11.30 9.97 2.12
C LEU A 159 12.82 9.95 2.36
N SER A 160 13.38 11.09 2.76
CA SER A 160 14.77 11.16 3.24
C SER A 160 14.74 11.12 4.77
N LEU A 161 15.39 10.12 5.35
CA LEU A 161 15.38 9.85 6.79
C LEU A 161 16.64 10.42 7.43
N HIS A 162 16.45 11.22 8.47
CA HIS A 162 17.49 11.86 9.25
C HIS A 162 17.27 11.64 10.75
N GLY A 163 18.33 11.82 11.52
CA GLY A 163 18.27 11.85 12.98
C GLY A 163 18.78 13.17 13.52
N SER A 164 18.23 13.63 14.64
CA SER A 164 18.69 14.83 15.32
C SER A 164 18.80 14.59 16.82
N LYS A 165 19.83 15.15 17.46
CA LYS A 165 19.93 15.18 18.93
C LYS A 165 19.17 16.34 19.54
N SER A 166 18.68 17.26 18.73
CA SER A 166 17.98 18.48 19.16
C SER A 166 16.54 18.48 18.68
N GLY A 167 15.68 19.15 19.41
CA GLY A 167 14.26 19.18 19.10
C GLY A 167 13.47 18.14 19.89
N SER A 168 12.27 17.82 19.45
CA SER A 168 11.40 16.81 20.06
C SER A 168 10.48 16.19 19.02
N GLY A 169 10.42 14.87 18.97
CA GLY A 169 9.54 14.14 18.09
C GLY A 169 10.00 14.14 16.63
N VAL A 170 9.11 14.43 15.70
CA VAL A 170 9.38 14.36 14.28
C VAL A 170 9.27 15.74 13.62
N HIS A 171 10.30 16.10 12.88
CA HIS A 171 10.33 17.32 12.08
C HIS A 171 10.20 16.93 10.60
N LEU A 172 9.14 17.37 9.94
CA LEU A 172 8.89 17.13 8.53
C LEU A 172 9.27 18.37 7.73
N PHE A 173 10.22 18.21 6.82
CA PHE A 173 10.66 19.29 5.96
C PHE A 173 10.32 19.04 4.50
N VAL A 174 9.81 20.08 3.84
CA VAL A 174 9.57 20.11 2.41
C VAL A 174 10.47 21.18 1.79
N SER A 175 10.85 21.00 0.54
CA SER A 175 11.65 21.97 -0.21
C SER A 175 11.07 23.37 -0.13
N ASN A 176 11.93 24.35 0.07
CA ASN A 176 11.56 25.76 0.05
C ASN A 176 11.58 26.39 -1.36
N LEU A 177 11.85 25.60 -2.38
CA LEU A 177 11.74 26.06 -3.77
C LEU A 177 10.34 26.59 -4.05
N PRO A 178 10.21 27.69 -4.82
CA PRO A 178 8.90 28.16 -5.22
C PRO A 178 8.20 27.11 -6.09
N PRO A 179 6.90 26.82 -5.83
CA PRO A 179 6.17 25.87 -6.64
C PRO A 179 6.01 26.41 -8.06
N VAL A 180 6.34 25.57 -9.04
CA VAL A 180 6.13 25.89 -10.45
C VAL A 180 5.28 24.79 -11.08
N GLN A 181 4.57 25.11 -12.15
CA GLN A 181 3.97 24.06 -12.97
C GLN A 181 5.10 23.20 -13.56
N ALA A 182 4.91 21.88 -13.57
CA ALA A 182 5.90 20.95 -14.08
C ALA A 182 6.32 21.34 -15.50
N VAL A 183 7.53 21.87 -15.64
CA VAL A 183 8.10 22.20 -16.94
C VAL A 183 8.98 21.06 -17.41
N ARG A 184 8.86 20.74 -18.70
CA ARG A 184 9.56 19.62 -19.33
C ARG A 184 11.10 19.73 -19.24
N LEU A 185 11.62 20.92 -19.00
CA LEU A 185 13.08 21.22 -18.97
C LEU A 185 13.44 22.03 -17.71
N ALA A 186 12.98 21.59 -16.52
CA ALA A 186 13.45 22.19 -15.28
C ALA A 186 14.94 21.81 -15.03
N PRO A 187 15.75 22.72 -14.48
CA PRO A 187 17.10 22.36 -14.03
C PRO A 187 17.01 21.24 -13.00
N TRP A 188 17.83 20.20 -13.17
CA TRP A 188 17.73 18.99 -12.33
C TRP A 188 17.89 19.27 -10.83
N LYS A 189 18.71 20.27 -10.43
CA LYS A 189 18.90 20.67 -9.02
C LYS A 189 17.67 21.33 -8.39
N THR A 190 16.67 21.66 -9.18
CA THR A 190 15.43 22.31 -8.74
C THR A 190 14.19 21.54 -9.19
N ALA A 191 14.34 20.25 -9.49
CA ALA A 191 13.26 19.39 -9.98
C ALA A 191 12.08 19.36 -9.01
N GLN A 192 12.36 19.47 -7.71
CA GLN A 192 11.36 19.49 -6.65
C GLN A 192 10.37 20.66 -6.76
N ALA A 193 10.74 21.77 -7.44
CA ALA A 193 9.83 22.89 -7.66
C ALA A 193 8.50 22.48 -8.32
N GLY A 194 8.52 21.47 -9.22
CA GLY A 194 7.32 20.89 -9.81
C GLY A 194 6.51 19.98 -8.88
N TRP A 195 7.06 19.63 -7.73
CA TRP A 195 6.48 18.66 -6.81
C TRP A 195 6.12 19.24 -5.44
N VAL A 196 6.55 20.47 -5.13
CA VAL A 196 6.37 21.12 -3.82
C VAL A 196 4.93 21.02 -3.31
N THR A 197 3.94 21.30 -4.15
CA THR A 197 2.51 21.24 -3.73
C THR A 197 2.12 19.82 -3.30
N ARG A 198 2.54 18.80 -4.04
CA ARG A 198 2.28 17.40 -3.67
C ARG A 198 3.10 16.95 -2.46
N SER A 199 4.33 17.46 -2.33
CA SER A 199 5.18 17.21 -1.16
C SER A 199 4.59 17.80 0.12
N LEU A 200 3.96 18.99 0.04
CA LEU A 200 3.23 19.58 1.16
C LEU A 200 1.99 18.77 1.53
N ALA A 201 1.23 18.26 0.56
CA ALA A 201 0.10 17.38 0.82
C ALA A 201 0.57 16.07 1.51
N LEU A 202 1.63 15.42 0.98
CA LEU A 202 2.24 14.25 1.60
C LEU A 202 2.70 14.53 3.04
N ALA A 203 3.35 15.66 3.29
CA ALA A 203 3.75 16.06 4.63
C ALA A 203 2.54 16.24 5.55
N GLY A 204 1.40 16.71 5.04
CA GLY A 204 0.13 16.77 5.77
C GLY A 204 -0.38 15.38 6.19
N THR A 205 -0.39 14.42 5.29
CA THR A 205 -0.78 13.02 5.59
C THR A 205 0.16 12.40 6.62
N LEU A 206 1.49 12.56 6.46
CA LEU A 206 2.48 12.11 7.43
C LEU A 206 2.27 12.75 8.81
N ASN A 207 2.05 14.08 8.86
CA ASN A 207 1.80 14.81 10.10
C ASN A 207 0.56 14.26 10.82
N SER A 208 -0.54 14.04 10.09
CA SER A 208 -1.79 13.54 10.69
C SER A 208 -1.59 12.16 11.33
N ALA A 209 -0.93 11.23 10.63
CA ALA A 209 -0.68 9.89 11.15
C ALA A 209 0.27 9.88 12.35
N LEU A 210 1.32 10.71 12.34
CA LEU A 210 2.25 10.83 13.45
C LEU A 210 1.58 11.45 14.68
N LEU A 211 0.76 12.49 14.52
CA LEU A 211 -0.03 13.07 15.60
C LEU A 211 -1.02 12.07 16.20
N GLN A 212 -1.70 11.26 15.35
CA GLN A 212 -2.59 10.18 15.80
C GLN A 212 -1.85 9.10 16.59
N ALA A 213 -0.58 8.86 16.26
CA ALA A 213 0.29 7.96 17.02
C ALA A 213 0.83 8.59 18.34
N GLY A 214 0.38 9.80 18.67
CA GLY A 214 0.75 10.51 19.89
C GLY A 214 2.15 11.14 19.88
N MET A 215 2.70 11.38 18.68
CA MET A 215 4.03 12.01 18.53
C MET A 215 3.94 13.52 18.44
N THR A 216 4.95 14.21 18.93
CA THR A 216 5.15 15.63 18.66
C THR A 216 5.62 15.80 17.21
N VAL A 217 4.97 16.65 16.44
CA VAL A 217 5.33 16.87 15.02
C VAL A 217 5.47 18.35 14.73
N THR A 218 6.47 18.70 13.94
CA THR A 218 6.62 20.05 13.37
C THR A 218 6.73 19.95 11.84
N LEU A 219 6.21 20.96 11.17
CA LEU A 219 6.27 21.10 9.71
C LEU A 219 7.10 22.33 9.36
N GLY A 220 8.00 22.20 8.40
CA GLY A 220 8.84 23.28 7.93
C GLY A 220 9.15 23.19 6.45
N ARG A 221 9.71 24.28 5.92
CA ARG A 221 10.28 24.33 4.58
C ARG A 221 11.70 24.84 4.65
N THR A 222 12.60 24.13 3.98
CA THR A 222 14.02 24.49 3.94
C THR A 222 14.64 24.05 2.60
N ALA A 223 15.86 24.51 2.32
CA ALA A 223 16.65 23.95 1.23
C ALA A 223 17.05 22.51 1.59
N LEU A 224 16.81 21.60 0.69
CA LEU A 224 17.05 20.16 0.89
C LEU A 224 17.95 19.63 -0.24
N PRO A 225 19.28 19.88 -0.18
CA PRO A 225 20.20 19.37 -1.18
C PRO A 225 20.04 17.86 -1.36
N GLY A 226 19.97 17.39 -2.59
CA GLY A 226 19.65 15.99 -2.90
C GLY A 226 18.15 15.79 -3.11
N VAL A 227 17.31 16.05 -2.11
CA VAL A 227 15.83 16.01 -2.23
C VAL A 227 15.36 16.98 -3.31
N ASP A 228 15.93 18.19 -3.39
CA ASP A 228 15.57 19.20 -4.38
C ASP A 228 15.78 18.74 -5.84
N SER A 229 16.55 17.68 -6.04
CA SER A 229 16.78 17.05 -7.34
C SER A 229 15.87 15.84 -7.63
N MET A 230 15.01 15.44 -6.70
CA MET A 230 14.09 14.31 -6.88
C MET A 230 12.83 14.72 -7.65
N THR A 231 12.36 13.83 -8.52
CA THR A 231 11.16 14.00 -9.36
C THR A 231 9.96 13.21 -8.82
N CYS A 232 9.71 13.30 -7.51
CA CYS A 232 8.63 12.65 -6.77
C CYS A 232 8.15 13.58 -5.66
N PRO A 233 6.92 13.44 -5.14
CA PRO A 233 6.58 14.04 -3.86
C PRO A 233 7.58 13.61 -2.80
N ALA A 234 8.29 14.55 -2.18
CA ALA A 234 9.39 14.25 -1.28
C ALA A 234 9.31 15.02 0.04
N VAL A 235 9.61 14.31 1.13
CA VAL A 235 9.67 14.86 2.49
C VAL A 235 10.94 14.37 3.17
N ALA A 236 11.69 15.28 3.77
CA ALA A 236 12.73 14.91 4.72
C ALA A 236 12.08 14.74 6.11
N VAL A 237 12.33 13.59 6.72
CA VAL A 237 11.81 13.19 8.03
C VAL A 237 12.98 13.18 9.00
N GLU A 238 13.10 14.23 9.80
CA GLU A 238 14.12 14.34 10.84
C GLU A 238 13.52 13.89 12.17
N ILE A 239 14.14 12.94 12.80
CA ILE A 239 13.66 12.27 13.99
C ILE A 239 14.54 12.70 15.19
N ALA A 240 13.91 13.23 16.22
CA ALA A 240 14.55 13.67 17.44
C ALA A 240 14.03 12.87 18.65
N PRO A 241 14.70 12.89 19.80
CA PRO A 241 14.18 12.31 21.03
C PRO A 241 12.81 12.88 21.38
N GLU A 242 11.95 12.07 21.99
CA GLU A 242 10.61 12.52 22.39
C GLU A 242 10.66 13.16 23.79
N HIS A 243 10.08 14.33 23.93
CA HIS A 243 9.95 15.03 25.20
C HIS A 243 8.48 15.28 25.54
N GLY A 244 8.10 14.91 26.75
CA GLY A 244 6.79 15.19 27.31
C GLY A 244 6.68 16.57 27.94
N PRO A 245 5.59 16.81 28.71
CA PRO A 245 5.38 18.06 29.45
C PRO A 245 6.57 18.42 30.30
N GLY A 246 6.91 19.72 30.35
CA GLY A 246 8.06 20.22 31.10
C GLY A 246 9.42 19.84 30.49
N LYS A 247 9.46 19.47 29.22
CA LYS A 247 10.67 19.03 28.48
C LYS A 247 11.34 17.78 29.10
N LYS A 248 10.57 16.97 29.80
CA LYS A 248 11.07 15.70 30.33
C LYS A 248 11.25 14.72 29.14
N LEU A 249 12.45 14.16 29.03
CA LEU A 249 12.72 13.10 28.06
C LEU A 249 11.81 11.89 28.31
N THR A 250 11.10 11.43 27.29
CA THR A 250 10.19 10.28 27.36
C THR A 250 10.64 9.11 26.48
N ALA A 251 11.40 9.37 25.42
CA ALA A 251 12.02 8.34 24.61
C ALA A 251 13.29 8.86 23.91
N GLU A 252 14.32 8.05 23.87
CA GLU A 252 15.54 8.28 23.09
C GLU A 252 15.42 7.67 21.70
N LEU A 253 16.31 8.05 20.78
CA LEU A 253 16.30 7.57 19.41
C LEU A 253 16.59 6.07 19.25
N ASP A 254 17.31 5.49 20.20
CA ASP A 254 17.60 4.04 20.26
C ASP A 254 16.52 3.24 21.01
N ASP A 255 15.45 3.87 21.50
CA ASP A 255 14.31 3.17 22.09
C ASP A 255 13.56 2.36 21.01
N PRO A 256 13.55 1.02 21.09
CA PRO A 256 12.91 0.19 20.10
C PRO A 256 11.40 0.42 19.98
N GLY A 257 10.74 0.77 21.10
CA GLY A 257 9.30 1.07 21.13
C GLY A 257 8.99 2.38 20.40
N TYR A 258 9.82 3.40 20.61
CA TYR A 258 9.70 4.67 19.92
C TYR A 258 9.90 4.51 18.42
N GLN A 259 10.99 3.82 18.01
CA GLN A 259 11.25 3.53 16.61
C GLN A 259 10.12 2.71 15.95
N ALA A 260 9.55 1.74 16.68
CA ALA A 260 8.45 0.93 16.16
C ALA A 260 7.19 1.76 15.93
N ARG A 261 6.77 2.57 16.91
CA ARG A 261 5.59 3.46 16.78
C ARG A 261 5.74 4.42 15.61
N MET A 262 6.92 5.01 15.46
CA MET A 262 7.22 5.94 14.37
C MET A 262 7.16 5.26 13.00
N ALA A 263 7.83 4.12 12.85
CA ALA A 263 7.83 3.37 11.59
C ALA A 263 6.42 2.92 11.21
N GLU A 264 5.60 2.48 12.17
CA GLU A 264 4.19 2.12 11.94
C GLU A 264 3.36 3.32 11.50
N ALA A 265 3.52 4.48 12.14
CA ALA A 265 2.81 5.70 11.77
C ALA A 265 3.18 6.17 10.36
N LEU A 266 4.48 6.18 10.02
CA LEU A 266 4.95 6.51 8.68
C LEU A 266 4.42 5.50 7.64
N ALA A 267 4.43 4.21 7.95
CA ALA A 267 3.90 3.18 7.05
C ALA A 267 2.39 3.33 6.84
N ALA A 268 1.62 3.63 7.89
CA ALA A 268 0.19 3.88 7.80
C ALA A 268 -0.12 5.09 6.91
N ALA A 269 0.60 6.20 7.10
CA ALA A 269 0.48 7.40 6.27
C ALA A 269 0.76 7.11 4.78
N LEU A 270 1.77 6.30 4.47
CA LEU A 270 2.10 5.97 3.08
C LEU A 270 1.07 5.04 2.43
N VAL A 271 0.41 4.19 3.21
CA VAL A 271 -0.73 3.39 2.73
C VAL A 271 -1.94 4.27 2.44
N GLU A 272 -2.25 5.22 3.34
CA GLU A 272 -3.31 6.20 3.15
C GLU A 272 -3.05 7.04 1.90
N TRP A 273 -1.87 7.63 1.79
CA TRP A 273 -1.43 8.40 0.62
C TRP A 273 -1.56 7.62 -0.70
N ARG A 274 -1.17 6.34 -0.71
CA ARG A 274 -1.36 5.48 -1.89
C ARG A 274 -2.83 5.35 -2.27
N THR A 275 -3.70 5.19 -1.28
CA THR A 275 -5.14 5.02 -1.50
C THR A 275 -5.76 6.29 -2.08
N GLU A 276 -5.38 7.46 -1.55
CA GLU A 276 -5.83 8.76 -2.07
C GLU A 276 -5.35 9.01 -3.52
N ALA A 277 -4.09 8.66 -3.80
CA ALA A 277 -3.51 8.82 -5.14
C ALA A 277 -4.14 7.89 -6.20
N GLN A 278 -4.85 6.83 -5.80
CA GLN A 278 -5.54 5.88 -6.68
C GLN A 278 -7.04 6.16 -6.82
N GLN A 279 -7.56 7.12 -6.07
CA GLN A 279 -8.94 7.57 -6.25
C GLN A 279 -9.04 8.39 -7.55
N PRO A 280 -10.05 8.12 -8.41
CA PRO A 280 -10.24 8.78 -9.69
C PRO A 280 -10.59 10.26 -9.57
#